data_b333a714c40718079bf6e86723632781
#
_entry.id   b333a714c40718079bf6e86723632781
#
_cell.length_a   1.000
_cell.length_b   1.000
_cell.length_c   1.000
_cell.angle_alpha   90.00
_cell.angle_beta   90.00
_cell.angle_gamma   90.00
#
_symmetry.space_group_name_H-M   'P 1'
#
loop_
_entity.id
_entity.type
_entity.pdbx_description
1 polymer ?
#
loop_
_entity_poly.entity_id
_entity_poly.type
_entity_poly.pdbx_seq_one_letter_code
_entity_poly.pdbx_strand_id
1 'polypeptide(L)'
;FDPGSVLWGAFWERRVMKLIERVSALEVLDSRGNPTVLARVHLTDGTVGQALVPSGASTGSREALERRDGDKKRYLGKGVLGAIHAINTEIQEALHGMDPFQQAELDELLIDLDGTENKSNLGANAILGVSMAVADAAAKACGQPLFRYLGGVHARVLPVPMMNILNGGAHADNNVDIQEFMILPVGAPSFSEALRWGVEVYHALKGVLKARKLSTGVGDEGGFAPNLASNEEALVLIEEAIRKAGYEPGKDVHLGLDCAASEFHRSKHYEIDGSAKTGPQLVDYYAGLVERHPILTLEDGCDEGDWKHWKLLTGRLGEKIQLVGDDLFVTNPQILARGIREGVANAILIKLNQIGTVTETLRAVDMAHKAGYRAIISHRSGET
;
A
#
# COMPACT_ATOMS: atom_id res chain seq x y z
N PHE A 1 -30.31 -49.65 43.54
CA PHE A 1 -29.34 -48.86 42.79
C PHE A 1 -30.12 -48.03 41.77
N ASP A 2 -30.38 -46.80 42.13
CA ASP A 2 -30.95 -45.73 41.26
C ASP A 2 -29.79 -45.14 40.45
N PRO A 3 -29.77 -45.22 39.11
CA PRO A 3 -28.77 -44.53 38.33
C PRO A 3 -29.21 -43.08 38.20
N GLY A 4 -28.64 -42.29 39.10
CA GLY A 4 -28.88 -40.89 39.24
C GLY A 4 -28.86 -40.16 37.91
N SER A 5 -29.82 -39.28 37.85
CA SER A 5 -29.91 -38.15 36.92
C SER A 5 -28.57 -37.44 36.77
N VAL A 6 -27.84 -37.77 35.72
CA VAL A 6 -26.71 -36.95 35.28
C VAL A 6 -27.29 -35.66 34.74
N LEU A 7 -27.16 -34.60 35.54
CA LEU A 7 -27.43 -33.21 35.21
C LEU A 7 -26.55 -32.81 34.03
N TRP A 8 -27.01 -33.07 32.81
CA TRP A 8 -26.58 -32.41 31.58
C TRP A 8 -27.27 -31.05 31.41
N GLY A 9 -27.57 -30.42 32.50
CA GLY A 9 -28.12 -29.07 32.55
C GLY A 9 -27.01 -28.11 32.96
N ALA A 10 -26.81 -27.09 32.16
CA ALA A 10 -26.12 -25.84 32.48
C ALA A 10 -24.60 -25.77 32.12
N PHE A 11 -24.16 -26.25 30.96
CA PHE A 11 -22.92 -25.77 30.36
C PHE A 11 -23.10 -25.15 28.97
N TRP A 12 -24.31 -24.80 28.59
CA TRP A 12 -24.51 -23.80 27.55
C TRP A 12 -24.60 -22.45 28.27
N GLU A 13 -23.42 -21.91 28.72
CA GLU A 13 -23.32 -20.46 28.85
C GLU A 13 -23.84 -19.90 27.51
N ARG A 14 -24.90 -19.10 27.58
CA ARG A 14 -25.37 -18.31 26.43
C ARG A 14 -24.10 -17.63 25.91
N ARG A 15 -23.51 -18.12 24.82
CA ARG A 15 -22.60 -17.31 24.03
C ARG A 15 -23.40 -16.07 23.69
N VAL A 16 -23.15 -14.99 24.43
CA VAL A 16 -23.69 -13.69 24.09
C VAL A 16 -23.18 -13.44 22.68
N MET A 17 -24.09 -13.45 21.72
CA MET A 17 -23.72 -13.17 20.34
C MET A 17 -23.14 -11.77 20.34
N LYS A 18 -21.90 -11.65 19.91
CA LYS A 18 -21.18 -10.37 19.81
C LYS A 18 -21.59 -9.73 18.49
N LEU A 19 -22.67 -8.98 18.50
CA LEU A 19 -23.19 -8.31 17.32
C LEU A 19 -22.73 -6.86 17.25
N ILE A 20 -22.75 -6.27 16.07
CA ILE A 20 -22.50 -4.84 15.89
C ILE A 20 -23.66 -4.06 16.51
N GLU A 21 -23.38 -3.32 17.57
CA GLU A 21 -24.34 -2.47 18.26
C GLU A 21 -24.35 -1.07 17.65
N ARG A 22 -23.18 -0.53 17.33
CA ARG A 22 -23.03 0.81 16.79
C ARG A 22 -21.80 0.96 15.94
N VAL A 23 -21.95 1.68 14.81
CA VAL A 23 -20.84 2.19 14.00
C VAL A 23 -20.83 3.71 14.12
N SER A 24 -19.65 4.31 14.22
CA SER A 24 -19.50 5.77 14.33
C SER A 24 -18.17 6.23 13.75
N ALA A 25 -18.11 7.48 13.31
CA ALA A 25 -16.88 8.05 12.78
C ALA A 25 -16.66 9.50 13.23
N LEU A 26 -15.39 9.90 13.22
CA LEU A 26 -14.91 11.24 13.50
C LEU A 26 -13.94 11.67 12.42
N GLU A 27 -13.92 12.99 12.11
CA GLU A 27 -12.84 13.57 11.31
C GLU A 27 -11.61 13.77 12.20
N VAL A 28 -10.47 13.28 11.72
CA VAL A 28 -9.17 13.43 12.37
C VAL A 28 -8.14 13.87 11.32
N LEU A 29 -6.90 14.14 11.73
CA LEU A 29 -5.83 14.49 10.79
C LEU A 29 -4.87 13.33 10.60
N ASP A 30 -4.44 13.12 9.37
CA ASP A 30 -3.38 12.18 9.02
C ASP A 30 -1.98 12.74 9.35
N SER A 31 -0.92 11.96 9.12
CA SER A 31 0.47 12.37 9.39
C SER A 31 0.95 13.56 8.54
N ARG A 32 0.22 13.92 7.47
CA ARG A 32 0.48 15.10 6.63
C ARG A 32 -0.38 16.30 6.99
N GLY A 33 -1.23 16.19 8.03
CA GLY A 33 -2.17 17.23 8.45
C GLY A 33 -3.41 17.36 7.55
N ASN A 34 -3.72 16.37 6.70
CA ASN A 34 -4.96 16.33 5.94
C ASN A 34 -6.07 15.64 6.74
N PRO A 35 -7.35 16.08 6.60
CA PRO A 35 -8.47 15.38 7.19
C PRO A 35 -8.58 13.95 6.69
N THR A 36 -8.86 13.03 7.62
CA THR A 36 -9.21 11.64 7.34
C THR A 36 -10.26 11.14 8.31
N VAL A 37 -10.70 9.90 8.13
CA VAL A 37 -11.78 9.26 8.90
C VAL A 37 -11.17 8.37 9.98
N LEU A 38 -11.59 8.55 11.24
CA LEU A 38 -11.50 7.54 12.29
C LEU A 38 -12.85 6.84 12.41
N ALA A 39 -12.94 5.59 11.99
CA ALA A 39 -14.12 4.76 12.17
C ALA A 39 -14.04 3.91 13.43
N ARG A 40 -15.17 3.68 14.10
CA ARG A 40 -15.32 2.82 15.28
C ARG A 40 -16.51 1.90 15.14
N VAL A 41 -16.33 0.64 15.54
CA VAL A 41 -17.36 -0.38 15.61
C VAL A 41 -17.46 -0.85 17.05
N HIS A 42 -18.65 -0.70 17.64
CA HIS A 42 -18.97 -1.13 19.01
C HIS A 42 -19.78 -2.43 18.94
N LEU A 43 -19.37 -3.42 19.70
CA LEU A 43 -20.09 -4.69 19.82
C LEU A 43 -20.94 -4.74 21.10
N THR A 44 -21.96 -5.58 21.08
CA THR A 44 -22.90 -5.76 22.22
C THR A 44 -22.24 -6.26 23.51
N ASP A 45 -21.01 -6.79 23.45
CA ASP A 45 -20.23 -7.19 24.62
C ASP A 45 -19.32 -6.07 25.17
N GLY A 46 -19.40 -4.87 24.58
CA GLY A 46 -18.56 -3.72 24.93
C GLY A 46 -17.21 -3.67 24.22
N THR A 47 -16.88 -4.66 23.39
CA THR A 47 -15.67 -4.60 22.55
C THR A 47 -15.76 -3.45 21.54
N VAL A 48 -14.66 -2.71 21.37
CA VAL A 48 -14.58 -1.61 20.40
C VAL A 48 -13.41 -1.82 19.46
N GLY A 49 -13.73 -1.95 18.17
CA GLY A 49 -12.76 -1.88 17.08
C GLY A 49 -12.66 -0.47 16.53
N GLN A 50 -11.49 -0.11 16.01
CA GLN A 50 -11.31 1.20 15.38
C GLN A 50 -10.25 1.13 14.28
N ALA A 51 -10.38 2.04 13.31
CA ALA A 51 -9.42 2.20 12.24
C ALA A 51 -9.29 3.66 11.81
N LEU A 52 -8.08 4.06 11.47
CA LEU A 52 -7.78 5.31 10.78
C LEU A 52 -7.67 5.01 9.29
N VAL A 53 -8.38 5.76 8.47
CA VAL A 53 -8.37 5.52 7.03
C VAL A 53 -7.10 6.08 6.41
N PRO A 54 -6.32 5.25 5.71
CA PRO A 54 -5.13 5.71 5.01
C PRO A 54 -5.49 6.49 3.73
N SER A 55 -4.62 7.44 3.35
CA SER A 55 -4.77 8.25 2.15
C SER A 55 -3.45 8.33 1.39
N GLY A 56 -3.50 8.34 0.05
CA GLY A 56 -2.33 8.48 -0.83
C GLY A 56 -1.90 9.93 -1.04
N ALA A 57 -0.63 10.13 -1.42
CA ALA A 57 -0.12 11.41 -1.93
C ALA A 57 -0.46 11.56 -3.41
N SER A 58 -0.21 10.53 -4.21
CA SER A 58 -0.62 10.35 -5.60
C SER A 58 -1.75 9.31 -5.70
N THR A 59 -2.53 9.34 -6.76
CA THR A 59 -3.65 8.40 -6.99
C THR A 59 -3.65 7.94 -8.43
N GLY A 60 -3.73 6.63 -8.66
CA GLY A 60 -3.98 6.03 -9.97
C GLY A 60 -5.40 6.36 -10.47
N SER A 61 -5.57 6.46 -11.77
CA SER A 61 -6.86 6.89 -12.36
C SER A 61 -8.01 5.91 -12.12
N ARG A 62 -7.69 4.67 -11.76
CA ARG A 62 -8.65 3.56 -11.56
C ARG A 62 -8.87 3.19 -10.09
N GLU A 63 -8.38 3.99 -9.16
CA GLU A 63 -8.60 3.78 -7.73
C GLU A 63 -10.07 4.01 -7.33
N ALA A 64 -10.48 3.36 -6.25
CA ALA A 64 -11.74 3.67 -5.59
C ALA A 64 -11.71 5.13 -5.06
N LEU A 65 -12.85 5.81 -5.17
CA LEU A 65 -12.92 7.25 -4.92
C LEU A 65 -12.93 7.57 -3.42
N GLU A 66 -11.94 8.32 -2.98
CA GLU A 66 -11.95 8.95 -1.65
C GLU A 66 -12.90 10.15 -1.66
N ARG A 67 -13.97 10.09 -0.86
CA ARG A 67 -14.98 11.15 -0.81
C ARG A 67 -14.45 12.35 -0.01
N ARG A 68 -14.31 13.49 -0.70
CA ARG A 68 -13.93 14.79 -0.15
C ARG A 68 -15.07 15.79 -0.25
N ASP A 69 -15.20 16.68 0.73
CA ASP A 69 -16.33 17.62 0.81
C ASP A 69 -16.31 18.70 -0.28
N GLY A 70 -15.13 19.06 -0.80
CA GLY A 70 -14.96 20.09 -1.85
C GLY A 70 -15.13 21.53 -1.37
N ASP A 71 -15.49 21.78 -0.10
CA ASP A 71 -15.62 23.14 0.46
C ASP A 71 -14.24 23.79 0.62
N LYS A 72 -13.90 24.69 -0.27
CA LYS A 72 -12.61 25.41 -0.26
C LYS A 72 -12.34 26.24 0.99
N LYS A 73 -13.39 26.58 1.77
CA LYS A 73 -13.26 27.33 3.03
C LYS A 73 -12.84 26.47 4.19
N ARG A 74 -12.95 25.12 4.03
CA ARG A 74 -12.61 24.16 5.06
C ARG A 74 -11.59 23.16 4.53
N TYR A 75 -10.39 23.14 5.14
CA TYR A 75 -9.26 22.28 4.72
C TYR A 75 -8.97 22.32 3.22
N LEU A 76 -9.14 23.47 2.58
CA LEU A 76 -8.93 23.66 1.13
C LEU A 76 -9.76 22.71 0.23
N GLY A 77 -10.90 22.23 0.74
CA GLY A 77 -11.78 21.26 0.06
C GLY A 77 -11.53 19.81 0.43
N LYS A 78 -10.51 19.51 1.26
CA LYS A 78 -10.12 18.14 1.64
C LYS A 78 -10.89 17.57 2.84
N GLY A 79 -11.91 18.26 3.39
CA GLY A 79 -12.76 17.75 4.48
C GLY A 79 -13.43 16.43 4.14
N VAL A 80 -13.82 15.66 5.15
CA VAL A 80 -14.40 14.31 5.01
C VAL A 80 -15.75 14.15 5.74
N LEU A 81 -16.44 15.26 6.03
CA LEU A 81 -17.72 15.23 6.75
C LEU A 81 -18.81 14.46 6.01
N GLY A 82 -18.78 14.49 4.66
CA GLY A 82 -19.70 13.69 3.85
C GLY A 82 -19.51 12.17 4.04
N ALA A 83 -18.28 11.70 4.11
CA ALA A 83 -17.97 10.30 4.43
C ALA A 83 -18.36 9.93 5.85
N ILE A 84 -18.09 10.82 6.82
CA ILE A 84 -18.50 10.63 8.24
C ILE A 84 -20.01 10.56 8.37
N HIS A 85 -20.75 11.41 7.65
CA HIS A 85 -22.20 11.39 7.66
C HIS A 85 -22.72 10.04 7.17
N ALA A 86 -22.21 9.52 6.05
CA ALA A 86 -22.58 8.21 5.52
C ALA A 86 -22.32 7.08 6.54
N ILE A 87 -21.19 7.12 7.26
CA ILE A 87 -20.88 6.13 8.31
C ILE A 87 -21.88 6.22 9.47
N ASN A 88 -22.16 7.44 9.93
CA ASN A 88 -23.01 7.66 11.12
C ASN A 88 -24.51 7.47 10.83
N THR A 89 -24.91 7.30 9.58
CA THR A 89 -26.31 7.12 9.15
C THR A 89 -26.50 5.81 8.40
N GLU A 90 -26.35 5.82 7.07
CA GLU A 90 -26.67 4.71 6.17
C GLU A 90 -25.89 3.42 6.52
N ILE A 91 -24.56 3.52 6.73
CA ILE A 91 -23.73 2.37 7.07
C ILE A 91 -24.07 1.84 8.47
N GLN A 92 -24.27 2.74 9.46
CA GLN A 92 -24.67 2.38 10.82
C GLN A 92 -25.99 1.60 10.80
N GLU A 93 -26.98 2.05 10.04
CA GLU A 93 -28.30 1.38 9.94
C GLU A 93 -28.17 0.00 9.28
N ALA A 94 -27.40 -0.10 8.20
CA ALA A 94 -27.20 -1.34 7.46
C ALA A 94 -26.47 -2.43 8.26
N LEU A 95 -25.48 -2.04 9.09
CA LEU A 95 -24.66 -2.99 9.85
C LEU A 95 -25.19 -3.33 11.24
N HIS A 96 -26.20 -2.61 11.75
CA HIS A 96 -26.74 -2.84 13.08
C HIS A 96 -27.27 -4.27 13.25
N GLY A 97 -26.80 -4.96 14.27
CA GLY A 97 -27.20 -6.34 14.59
C GLY A 97 -26.48 -7.42 13.75
N MET A 98 -25.56 -7.07 12.85
CA MET A 98 -24.80 -8.05 12.08
C MET A 98 -23.66 -8.67 12.92
N ASP A 99 -23.22 -9.85 12.50
CA ASP A 99 -22.12 -10.59 13.09
C ASP A 99 -20.77 -10.03 12.57
N PRO A 100 -19.90 -9.46 13.44
CA PRO A 100 -18.62 -8.90 13.04
C PRO A 100 -17.62 -9.93 12.49
N PHE A 101 -17.88 -11.23 12.69
CA PHE A 101 -17.02 -12.29 12.17
C PHE A 101 -17.29 -12.65 10.70
N GLN A 102 -18.34 -12.10 10.11
CA GLN A 102 -18.71 -12.30 8.70
C GLN A 102 -18.13 -11.17 7.82
N GLN A 103 -16.81 -10.95 7.90
CA GLN A 103 -16.13 -9.84 7.20
C GLN A 103 -16.50 -9.74 5.71
N ALA A 104 -16.55 -10.87 5.00
CA ALA A 104 -16.85 -10.87 3.56
C ALA A 104 -18.28 -10.42 3.27
N GLU A 105 -19.25 -10.87 4.06
CA GLU A 105 -20.66 -10.49 3.91
C GLU A 105 -20.88 -9.01 4.24
N LEU A 106 -20.18 -8.51 5.28
CA LEU A 106 -20.21 -7.09 5.67
C LEU A 106 -19.61 -6.20 4.59
N ASP A 107 -18.47 -6.59 4.02
CA ASP A 107 -17.81 -5.83 2.96
C ASP A 107 -18.65 -5.85 1.66
N GLU A 108 -19.26 -6.98 1.30
CA GLU A 108 -20.18 -7.07 0.17
C GLU A 108 -21.42 -6.17 0.37
N LEU A 109 -22.00 -6.18 1.57
CA LEU A 109 -23.12 -5.27 1.87
C LEU A 109 -22.73 -3.79 1.73
N LEU A 110 -21.53 -3.40 2.15
CA LEU A 110 -21.04 -2.03 2.00
C LEU A 110 -20.85 -1.65 0.51
N ILE A 111 -20.36 -2.57 -0.31
CA ILE A 111 -20.20 -2.39 -1.75
C ILE A 111 -21.57 -2.25 -2.41
N ASP A 112 -22.51 -3.10 -2.07
CA ASP A 112 -23.89 -3.07 -2.62
C ASP A 112 -24.64 -1.80 -2.19
N LEU A 113 -24.42 -1.34 -0.96
CA LEU A 113 -25.00 -0.09 -0.44
C LEU A 113 -24.48 1.14 -1.19
N ASP A 114 -23.21 1.15 -1.57
CA ASP A 114 -22.63 2.19 -2.43
C ASP A 114 -23.19 2.11 -3.87
N GLY A 115 -23.26 0.91 -4.44
CA GLY A 115 -23.84 0.62 -5.73
C GLY A 115 -23.08 1.18 -6.93
N THR A 116 -21.87 1.73 -6.76
CA THR A 116 -21.03 2.23 -7.85
C THR A 116 -19.74 1.42 -7.98
N GLU A 117 -19.20 1.35 -9.20
CA GLU A 117 -17.97 0.58 -9.49
C GLU A 117 -16.77 1.06 -8.68
N ASN A 118 -16.66 2.38 -8.47
CA ASN A 118 -15.53 3.03 -7.81
C ASN A 118 -15.84 3.54 -6.40
N LYS A 119 -16.94 3.11 -5.77
CA LYS A 119 -17.35 3.49 -4.41
C LYS A 119 -17.57 5.00 -4.23
N SER A 120 -18.12 5.67 -5.25
CA SER A 120 -18.23 7.14 -5.27
C SER A 120 -19.44 7.71 -4.49
N ASN A 121 -20.44 6.90 -4.13
CA ASN A 121 -21.61 7.38 -3.38
C ASN A 121 -21.31 7.57 -1.90
N LEU A 122 -20.89 6.51 -1.21
CA LEU A 122 -20.51 6.55 0.21
C LEU A 122 -19.08 7.09 0.37
N GLY A 123 -18.21 6.75 -0.56
CA GLY A 123 -16.78 7.01 -0.55
C GLY A 123 -15.96 5.81 -0.08
N ALA A 124 -14.89 5.51 -0.81
CA ALA A 124 -13.97 4.43 -0.43
C ALA A 124 -13.41 4.60 0.99
N ASN A 125 -13.19 5.83 1.43
CA ASN A 125 -12.75 6.14 2.79
C ASN A 125 -13.80 5.81 3.86
N ALA A 126 -15.10 5.99 3.58
CA ALA A 126 -16.15 5.57 4.49
C ALA A 126 -16.23 4.04 4.59
N ILE A 127 -16.25 3.37 3.45
CA ILE A 127 -16.34 1.90 3.36
C ILE A 127 -15.13 1.25 4.02
N LEU A 128 -13.90 1.65 3.64
CA LEU A 128 -12.68 1.09 4.17
C LEU A 128 -12.54 1.31 5.68
N GLY A 129 -12.89 2.50 6.16
CA GLY A 129 -12.82 2.81 7.59
C GLY A 129 -13.64 1.82 8.42
N VAL A 130 -14.85 1.53 7.97
CA VAL A 130 -15.74 0.58 8.64
C VAL A 130 -15.27 -0.86 8.46
N SER A 131 -14.87 -1.26 7.25
CA SER A 131 -14.33 -2.60 6.97
C SER A 131 -13.13 -2.93 7.88
N MET A 132 -12.16 -2.02 8.01
CA MET A 132 -11.01 -2.21 8.90
C MET A 132 -11.42 -2.21 10.39
N ALA A 133 -12.34 -1.33 10.80
CA ALA A 133 -12.79 -1.28 12.18
C ALA A 133 -13.57 -2.53 12.60
N VAL A 134 -14.31 -3.16 11.67
CA VAL A 134 -14.96 -4.47 11.87
C VAL A 134 -13.90 -5.54 12.08
N ALA A 135 -12.87 -5.61 11.25
CA ALA A 135 -11.77 -6.58 11.40
C ALA A 135 -11.06 -6.44 12.76
N ASP A 136 -10.81 -5.21 13.20
CA ASP A 136 -10.21 -4.93 14.50
C ASP A 136 -11.13 -5.31 15.67
N ALA A 137 -12.44 -5.02 15.55
CA ALA A 137 -13.43 -5.43 16.54
C ALA A 137 -13.51 -6.96 16.66
N ALA A 138 -13.58 -7.66 15.54
CA ALA A 138 -13.64 -9.12 15.50
C ALA A 138 -12.37 -9.76 16.09
N ALA A 139 -11.20 -9.24 15.76
CA ALA A 139 -9.93 -9.69 16.33
C ALA A 139 -9.90 -9.53 17.85
N LYS A 140 -10.26 -8.36 18.35
CA LYS A 140 -10.35 -8.07 19.81
C LYS A 140 -11.37 -8.95 20.51
N ALA A 141 -12.55 -9.15 19.91
CA ALA A 141 -13.58 -10.01 20.42
C ALA A 141 -13.16 -11.48 20.54
N CYS A 142 -12.23 -11.92 19.66
CA CYS A 142 -11.58 -13.23 19.76
C CYS A 142 -10.38 -13.27 20.71
N GLY A 143 -9.96 -12.14 21.30
CA GLY A 143 -8.74 -12.05 22.10
C GLY A 143 -7.46 -12.26 21.26
N GLN A 144 -7.50 -11.95 19.95
CA GLN A 144 -6.38 -12.13 19.04
C GLN A 144 -5.84 -10.76 18.58
N PRO A 145 -4.51 -10.63 18.38
CA PRO A 145 -3.99 -9.47 17.67
C PRO A 145 -4.43 -9.52 16.20
N LEU A 146 -4.67 -8.36 15.60
CA LEU A 146 -5.22 -8.24 14.24
C LEU A 146 -4.45 -9.05 13.20
N PHE A 147 -3.11 -9.01 13.23
CA PHE A 147 -2.28 -9.78 12.28
C PHE A 147 -2.52 -11.29 12.37
N ARG A 148 -2.82 -11.82 13.58
CA ARG A 148 -3.11 -13.24 13.80
C ARG A 148 -4.53 -13.57 13.34
N TYR A 149 -5.47 -12.68 13.57
CA TYR A 149 -6.85 -12.83 13.14
C TYR A 149 -6.95 -12.89 11.61
N LEU A 150 -6.30 -11.98 10.90
CA LEU A 150 -6.31 -11.93 9.44
C LEU A 150 -5.42 -12.99 8.78
N GLY A 151 -4.23 -13.20 9.30
CA GLY A 151 -3.22 -14.07 8.67
C GLY A 151 -3.18 -15.51 9.20
N GLY A 152 -4.01 -15.83 10.22
CA GLY A 152 -4.09 -17.16 10.82
C GLY A 152 -2.80 -17.57 11.55
N VAL A 153 -2.66 -18.88 11.80
CA VAL A 153 -1.56 -19.44 12.58
C VAL A 153 -0.19 -19.31 11.91
N HIS A 154 -0.15 -19.09 10.61
CA HIS A 154 1.08 -18.93 9.84
C HIS A 154 1.59 -17.49 9.78
N ALA A 155 0.86 -16.52 10.28
CA ALA A 155 1.25 -15.09 10.32
C ALA A 155 2.40 -14.88 11.32
N ARG A 156 3.63 -15.17 10.90
CA ARG A 156 4.85 -15.12 11.74
C ARG A 156 6.10 -14.65 11.00
N VAL A 157 5.98 -14.31 9.72
CA VAL A 157 7.10 -13.87 8.90
C VAL A 157 6.97 -12.37 8.68
N LEU A 158 8.00 -11.62 9.04
CA LEU A 158 8.14 -10.20 8.69
C LEU A 158 8.77 -10.09 7.30
N PRO A 159 8.29 -9.20 6.43
CA PRO A 159 8.88 -8.99 5.12
C PRO A 159 10.24 -8.29 5.23
N VAL A 160 11.05 -8.36 4.15
CA VAL A 160 12.19 -7.46 3.99
C VAL A 160 11.65 -6.04 3.83
N PRO A 161 12.11 -5.06 4.64
CA PRO A 161 11.67 -3.68 4.50
C PRO A 161 12.24 -3.06 3.22
N MET A 162 11.39 -2.37 2.48
CA MET A 162 11.77 -1.50 1.36
C MET A 162 11.74 -0.06 1.88
N MET A 163 12.85 0.65 1.73
CA MET A 163 12.98 2.00 2.30
C MET A 163 13.34 2.98 1.21
N ASN A 164 12.45 3.93 0.95
CA ASN A 164 12.71 5.06 0.07
C ASN A 164 13.71 6.02 0.71
N ILE A 165 14.84 6.31 0.07
CA ILE A 165 15.92 7.14 0.61
C ILE A 165 16.31 8.30 -0.30
N LEU A 166 15.83 8.32 -1.56
CA LEU A 166 16.01 9.43 -2.48
C LEU A 166 14.76 9.57 -3.35
N ASN A 167 14.27 10.80 -3.49
CA ASN A 167 13.06 11.13 -4.25
C ASN A 167 13.35 11.97 -5.49
N GLY A 168 12.54 11.75 -6.52
CA GLY A 168 12.37 12.56 -7.71
C GLY A 168 10.90 12.62 -8.13
N GLY A 169 10.64 12.82 -9.41
CA GLY A 169 9.30 12.82 -9.99
C GLY A 169 8.34 13.77 -9.26
N ALA A 170 7.10 13.31 -9.06
CA ALA A 170 6.08 14.08 -8.36
C ALA A 170 6.33 14.24 -6.85
N HIS A 171 7.23 13.43 -6.26
CA HIS A 171 7.54 13.47 -4.82
C HIS A 171 8.63 14.47 -4.43
N ALA A 172 9.26 15.17 -5.39
CA ALA A 172 10.35 16.11 -5.12
C ALA A 172 10.36 17.28 -6.12
N ASP A 173 10.70 18.48 -5.63
CA ASP A 173 10.96 19.64 -6.47
C ASP A 173 12.44 19.63 -6.92
N ASN A 174 12.77 18.71 -7.84
CA ASN A 174 14.09 18.56 -8.42
C ASN A 174 14.02 18.11 -9.89
N ASN A 175 15.16 17.75 -10.49
CA ASN A 175 15.25 17.37 -11.90
C ASN A 175 15.42 15.85 -12.12
N VAL A 176 15.13 15.02 -11.13
CA VAL A 176 15.18 13.57 -11.23
C VAL A 176 13.80 13.05 -11.62
N ASP A 177 13.69 12.25 -12.68
CA ASP A 177 12.38 11.82 -13.22
C ASP A 177 11.80 10.62 -12.46
N ILE A 178 12.65 9.66 -12.05
CA ILE A 178 12.22 8.48 -11.28
C ILE A 178 11.80 8.94 -9.87
N GLN A 179 10.59 8.50 -9.45
CA GLN A 179 9.91 9.03 -8.27
C GLN A 179 10.54 8.59 -6.96
N GLU A 180 10.94 7.30 -6.86
CA GLU A 180 11.53 6.75 -5.65
C GLU A 180 12.73 5.85 -5.94
N PHE A 181 13.77 6.04 -5.14
CA PHE A 181 14.94 5.16 -5.09
C PHE A 181 14.99 4.51 -3.71
N MET A 182 14.77 3.20 -3.69
CA MET A 182 14.65 2.41 -2.48
C MET A 182 15.87 1.53 -2.25
N ILE A 183 16.10 1.17 -0.99
CA ILE A 183 17.04 0.13 -0.58
C ILE A 183 16.31 -1.05 0.06
N LEU A 184 16.83 -2.25 -0.18
CA LEU A 184 16.31 -3.51 0.33
C LEU A 184 17.46 -4.27 1.02
N PRO A 185 17.54 -4.26 2.37
CA PRO A 185 18.59 -4.95 3.12
C PRO A 185 18.34 -6.48 3.20
N VAL A 186 18.38 -7.15 2.06
CA VAL A 186 18.02 -8.58 1.93
C VAL A 186 19.03 -9.52 2.61
N GLY A 187 20.28 -9.08 2.79
CA GLY A 187 21.32 -9.84 3.50
C GLY A 187 21.21 -9.80 5.02
N ALA A 188 20.33 -8.96 5.58
CA ALA A 188 20.19 -8.83 7.02
C ALA A 188 19.57 -10.09 7.65
N PRO A 189 20.08 -10.56 8.80
CA PRO A 189 19.62 -11.80 9.44
C PRO A 189 18.28 -11.68 10.15
N SER A 190 17.77 -10.46 10.36
CA SER A 190 16.48 -10.17 11.00
C SER A 190 15.92 -8.84 10.54
N PHE A 191 14.62 -8.63 10.78
CA PHE A 191 13.96 -7.35 10.48
C PHE A 191 14.59 -6.16 11.23
N SER A 192 14.95 -6.35 12.51
CA SER A 192 15.60 -5.31 13.31
C SER A 192 16.96 -4.91 12.73
N GLU A 193 17.74 -5.89 12.25
CA GLU A 193 19.02 -5.61 11.58
C GLU A 193 18.79 -4.95 10.22
N ALA A 194 17.80 -5.41 9.44
CA ALA A 194 17.45 -4.78 8.16
C ALA A 194 17.09 -3.29 8.35
N LEU A 195 16.28 -2.98 9.37
CA LEU A 195 15.94 -1.59 9.73
C LEU A 195 17.18 -0.79 10.12
N ARG A 196 18.05 -1.34 10.96
CA ARG A 196 19.30 -0.70 11.36
C ARG A 196 20.18 -0.38 10.15
N TRP A 197 20.40 -1.36 9.27
CA TRP A 197 21.19 -1.18 8.05
C TRP A 197 20.62 -0.08 7.15
N GLY A 198 19.28 -0.05 6.97
CA GLY A 198 18.62 0.99 6.19
C GLY A 198 18.86 2.39 6.75
N VAL A 199 18.76 2.57 8.07
CA VAL A 199 19.01 3.85 8.74
C VAL A 199 20.48 4.26 8.60
N GLU A 200 21.43 3.34 8.76
CA GLU A 200 22.86 3.61 8.59
C GLU A 200 23.19 4.03 7.16
N VAL A 201 22.63 3.35 6.15
CA VAL A 201 22.77 3.73 4.73
C VAL A 201 22.16 5.11 4.47
N TYR A 202 20.97 5.39 4.99
CA TYR A 202 20.34 6.72 4.87
C TYR A 202 21.23 7.84 5.41
N HIS A 203 21.81 7.66 6.60
CA HIS A 203 22.74 8.65 7.18
C HIS A 203 24.06 8.74 6.41
N ALA A 204 24.56 7.63 5.88
CA ALA A 204 25.73 7.63 5.00
C ALA A 204 25.44 8.42 3.71
N LEU A 205 24.26 8.23 3.10
CA LEU A 205 23.83 8.99 1.90
C LEU A 205 23.79 10.49 2.19
N LYS A 206 23.26 10.90 3.34
CA LYS A 206 23.32 12.32 3.76
C LYS A 206 24.75 12.87 3.78
N GLY A 207 25.70 12.07 4.25
CA GLY A 207 27.13 12.42 4.26
C GLY A 207 27.72 12.52 2.85
N VAL A 208 27.36 11.59 1.94
CA VAL A 208 27.78 11.60 0.52
C VAL A 208 27.26 12.85 -0.18
N LEU A 209 25.97 13.15 -0.05
CA LEU A 209 25.35 14.35 -0.64
C LEU A 209 26.02 15.64 -0.15
N LYS A 210 26.23 15.79 1.15
CA LYS A 210 26.92 16.95 1.72
C LYS A 210 28.35 17.13 1.20
N ALA A 211 29.10 16.04 1.08
CA ALA A 211 30.48 16.08 0.55
C ALA A 211 30.53 16.58 -0.91
N ARG A 212 29.47 16.28 -1.68
CA ARG A 212 29.29 16.75 -3.06
C ARG A 212 28.57 18.11 -3.16
N LYS A 213 28.24 18.74 -2.04
CA LYS A 213 27.48 20.01 -1.97
C LYS A 213 26.09 19.93 -2.60
N LEU A 214 25.49 18.75 -2.57
CA LEU A 214 24.13 18.49 -3.02
C LEU A 214 23.12 18.73 -1.89
N SER A 215 21.86 19.01 -2.24
CA SER A 215 20.78 19.22 -1.27
C SER A 215 20.57 17.97 -0.39
N THR A 216 20.29 18.21 0.89
CA THR A 216 19.85 17.19 1.85
C THR A 216 18.45 17.51 2.38
N GLY A 217 17.70 18.37 1.68
CA GLY A 217 16.25 18.50 1.85
C GLY A 217 15.57 17.19 1.45
N VAL A 218 14.42 16.92 2.03
CA VAL A 218 13.67 15.69 1.79
C VAL A 218 12.43 15.97 0.96
N GLY A 219 12.02 14.98 0.17
CA GLY A 219 10.75 14.97 -0.57
C GLY A 219 9.58 14.49 0.30
N ASP A 220 8.45 14.30 -0.34
CA ASP A 220 7.17 13.98 0.33
C ASP A 220 7.17 12.61 1.04
N GLU A 221 7.98 11.68 0.57
CA GLU A 221 8.14 10.33 1.12
C GLU A 221 9.40 10.17 2.01
N GLY A 222 10.05 11.29 2.38
CA GLY A 222 11.17 11.31 3.32
C GLY A 222 12.55 11.00 2.74
N GLY A 223 12.67 10.63 1.46
CA GLY A 223 13.94 10.51 0.75
C GLY A 223 14.57 11.87 0.47
N PHE A 224 15.91 11.93 0.32
CA PHE A 224 16.58 13.17 -0.08
C PHE A 224 16.21 13.58 -1.50
N ALA A 225 16.13 14.88 -1.76
CA ALA A 225 15.71 15.46 -3.03
C ALA A 225 16.79 16.35 -3.66
N PRO A 226 17.97 15.84 -4.03
CA PRO A 226 19.00 16.60 -4.72
C PRO A 226 18.66 16.80 -6.21
N ASN A 227 19.20 17.85 -6.83
CA ASN A 227 19.34 17.91 -8.28
C ASN A 227 20.54 17.07 -8.70
N LEU A 228 20.37 16.21 -9.70
CA LEU A 228 21.37 15.28 -10.21
C LEU A 228 21.52 15.42 -11.74
N ALA A 229 22.62 14.91 -12.29
CA ALA A 229 22.84 14.94 -13.75
C ALA A 229 21.98 13.91 -14.50
N SER A 230 21.56 12.83 -13.86
CA SER A 230 20.70 11.76 -14.40
C SER A 230 20.07 10.94 -13.29
N ASN A 231 19.07 10.13 -13.66
CA ASN A 231 18.50 9.14 -12.74
C ASN A 231 19.56 8.09 -12.31
N GLU A 232 20.49 7.72 -13.19
CA GLU A 232 21.56 6.76 -12.87
C GLU A 232 22.54 7.31 -11.81
N GLU A 233 22.77 8.62 -11.76
CA GLU A 233 23.61 9.23 -10.71
C GLU A 233 23.03 8.96 -9.32
N ALA A 234 21.71 8.93 -9.16
CA ALA A 234 21.08 8.57 -7.89
C ALA A 234 21.48 7.16 -7.43
N LEU A 235 21.46 6.17 -8.34
CA LEU A 235 21.88 4.80 -8.04
C LEU A 235 23.36 4.74 -7.61
N VAL A 236 24.23 5.44 -8.33
CA VAL A 236 25.67 5.52 -7.99
C VAL A 236 25.91 6.11 -6.59
N LEU A 237 25.16 7.17 -6.24
CA LEU A 237 25.28 7.81 -4.92
C LEU A 237 24.77 6.88 -3.80
N ILE A 238 23.70 6.14 -4.04
CA ILE A 238 23.16 5.18 -3.08
C ILE A 238 24.13 4.00 -2.89
N GLU A 239 24.73 3.46 -3.96
CA GLU A 239 25.74 2.42 -3.84
C GLU A 239 26.99 2.90 -3.09
N GLU A 240 27.44 4.15 -3.33
CA GLU A 240 28.52 4.76 -2.55
C GLU A 240 28.15 4.81 -1.06
N ALA A 241 26.91 5.20 -0.74
CA ALA A 241 26.38 5.25 0.62
C ALA A 241 26.33 3.86 1.29
N ILE A 242 25.89 2.82 0.55
CA ILE A 242 25.87 1.43 1.02
C ILE A 242 27.28 0.98 1.40
N ARG A 243 28.28 1.20 0.51
CA ARG A 243 29.70 0.86 0.80
C ARG A 243 30.24 1.66 1.97
N LYS A 244 29.89 2.93 2.09
CA LYS A 244 30.34 3.82 3.17
C LYS A 244 29.74 3.45 4.52
N ALA A 245 28.54 2.87 4.52
CA ALA A 245 27.91 2.28 5.70
C ALA A 245 28.51 0.91 6.10
N GLY A 246 29.42 0.34 5.28
CA GLY A 246 30.09 -0.93 5.56
C GLY A 246 29.38 -2.16 4.97
N TYR A 247 28.44 -1.96 4.05
CA TYR A 247 27.68 -3.03 3.39
C TYR A 247 28.06 -3.19 1.92
N GLU A 248 27.79 -4.37 1.35
CA GLU A 248 28.08 -4.71 -0.03
C GLU A 248 26.82 -4.59 -0.91
N PRO A 249 26.81 -3.63 -1.93
CA PRO A 249 25.69 -3.56 -2.87
C PRO A 249 25.54 -4.86 -3.65
N GLY A 250 24.28 -5.33 -3.79
CA GLY A 250 23.95 -6.56 -4.52
C GLY A 250 24.16 -7.85 -3.72
N LYS A 251 24.61 -7.74 -2.47
CA LYS A 251 24.71 -8.90 -1.56
C LYS A 251 24.00 -8.61 -0.25
N ASP A 252 24.41 -7.55 0.46
CA ASP A 252 23.80 -7.15 1.72
C ASP A 252 22.57 -6.28 1.49
N VAL A 253 22.69 -5.30 0.58
CA VAL A 253 21.65 -4.33 0.26
C VAL A 253 21.48 -4.25 -1.26
N HIS A 254 20.25 -4.42 -1.72
CA HIS A 254 19.85 -4.22 -3.10
C HIS A 254 19.11 -2.90 -3.27
N LEU A 255 18.90 -2.50 -4.53
CA LEU A 255 18.20 -1.30 -4.92
C LEU A 255 16.78 -1.63 -5.41
N GLY A 256 15.87 -0.68 -5.25
CA GLY A 256 14.53 -0.70 -5.81
C GLY A 256 14.22 0.65 -6.44
N LEU A 257 13.38 0.63 -7.46
CA LEU A 257 12.88 1.83 -8.12
C LEU A 257 11.36 1.82 -8.12
N ASP A 258 10.75 2.96 -7.80
CA ASP A 258 9.41 3.30 -8.26
C ASP A 258 9.56 4.37 -9.36
N CYS A 259 9.23 3.97 -10.59
CA CYS A 259 9.39 4.85 -11.73
C CYS A 259 8.22 5.81 -11.88
N ALA A 260 7.02 5.42 -11.45
CA ALA A 260 5.77 6.15 -11.68
C ALA A 260 5.68 6.65 -13.13
N ALA A 261 5.89 5.75 -14.10
CA ALA A 261 6.14 6.12 -15.51
C ALA A 261 4.96 6.86 -16.17
N SER A 262 3.78 6.81 -15.59
CA SER A 262 2.63 7.61 -16.02
C SER A 262 2.91 9.12 -15.91
N GLU A 263 3.74 9.55 -14.94
CA GLU A 263 4.07 10.95 -14.71
C GLU A 263 4.93 11.57 -15.84
N PHE A 264 5.75 10.76 -16.51
CA PHE A 264 6.58 11.20 -17.64
C PHE A 264 6.15 10.60 -18.99
N HIS A 265 5.00 9.93 -19.05
CA HIS A 265 4.40 9.48 -20.32
C HIS A 265 3.73 10.64 -21.05
N ARG A 266 4.00 10.78 -22.36
CA ARG A 266 3.46 11.84 -23.24
C ARG A 266 2.87 11.20 -24.48
N SER A 267 1.64 10.78 -24.41
CA SER A 267 0.82 10.20 -25.51
C SER A 267 1.45 8.99 -26.24
N LYS A 268 2.67 9.07 -26.74
CA LYS A 268 3.31 8.02 -27.55
C LYS A 268 4.75 7.72 -27.16
N HIS A 269 5.31 8.47 -26.23
CA HIS A 269 6.68 8.33 -25.78
C HIS A 269 6.80 8.68 -24.30
N TYR A 270 7.92 8.34 -23.72
CA TYR A 270 8.29 8.62 -22.34
C TYR A 270 9.44 9.64 -22.33
N GLU A 271 9.30 10.70 -21.56
CA GLU A 271 10.32 11.73 -21.38
C GLU A 271 11.13 11.43 -20.12
N ILE A 272 12.34 10.89 -20.28
CA ILE A 272 13.22 10.52 -19.15
C ILE A 272 14.67 10.85 -19.46
N ASP A 273 15.41 11.36 -18.47
CA ASP A 273 16.80 11.89 -18.62
C ASP A 273 16.92 12.89 -19.79
N GLY A 274 15.93 13.81 -19.89
CA GLY A 274 15.90 14.86 -20.92
C GLY A 274 15.77 14.35 -22.36
N SER A 275 15.35 13.09 -22.55
CA SER A 275 15.18 12.51 -23.89
C SER A 275 13.88 11.75 -24.05
N ALA A 276 13.27 11.87 -25.24
CA ALA A 276 12.08 11.10 -25.59
C ALA A 276 12.46 9.66 -25.95
N LYS A 277 11.80 8.69 -25.32
CA LYS A 277 11.98 7.26 -25.58
C LYS A 277 10.66 6.62 -25.99
N THR A 278 10.68 5.80 -27.01
CA THR A 278 9.58 4.87 -27.31
C THR A 278 9.50 3.81 -26.20
N GLY A 279 8.36 3.11 -26.08
CA GLY A 279 8.24 2.03 -25.10
C GLY A 279 9.35 0.98 -25.14
N PRO A 280 9.74 0.45 -26.32
CA PRO A 280 10.90 -0.46 -26.41
C PRO A 280 12.21 0.17 -25.95
N GLN A 281 12.47 1.44 -26.25
CA GLN A 281 13.67 2.15 -25.78
C GLN A 281 13.67 2.37 -24.27
N LEU A 282 12.50 2.59 -23.67
CA LEU A 282 12.36 2.66 -22.20
C LEU A 282 12.66 1.31 -21.55
N VAL A 283 12.17 0.21 -22.12
CA VAL A 283 12.49 -1.15 -21.65
C VAL A 283 14.00 -1.45 -21.75
N ASP A 284 14.65 -1.05 -22.84
CA ASP A 284 16.11 -1.19 -22.99
C ASP A 284 16.88 -0.30 -22.01
N TYR A 285 16.37 0.89 -21.69
CA TYR A 285 16.93 1.77 -20.67
C TYR A 285 16.94 1.10 -19.30
N TYR A 286 15.80 0.54 -18.86
CA TYR A 286 15.73 -0.20 -17.59
C TYR A 286 16.60 -1.46 -17.60
N ALA A 287 16.63 -2.20 -18.71
CA ALA A 287 17.49 -3.36 -18.84
C ALA A 287 18.97 -3.00 -18.65
N GLY A 288 19.41 -1.87 -19.21
CA GLY A 288 20.74 -1.35 -18.99
C GLY A 288 21.03 -0.96 -17.54
N LEU A 289 20.08 -0.34 -16.83
CA LEU A 289 20.23 -0.03 -15.41
C LEU A 289 20.36 -1.32 -14.58
N VAL A 290 19.49 -2.31 -14.81
CA VAL A 290 19.50 -3.61 -14.11
C VAL A 290 20.81 -4.39 -14.34
N GLU A 291 21.44 -4.24 -15.53
CA GLU A 291 22.74 -4.87 -15.82
C GLU A 291 23.92 -4.22 -15.08
N ARG A 292 23.84 -2.90 -14.82
CA ARG A 292 24.93 -2.15 -14.18
C ARG A 292 24.77 -2.00 -12.66
N HIS A 293 23.57 -2.06 -12.15
CA HIS A 293 23.23 -1.79 -10.75
C HIS A 293 22.47 -2.96 -10.15
N PRO A 294 22.61 -3.23 -8.84
CA PRO A 294 21.95 -4.36 -8.17
C PRO A 294 20.48 -4.08 -7.88
N ILE A 295 19.70 -3.77 -8.93
CA ILE A 295 18.27 -3.51 -8.84
C ILE A 295 17.53 -4.85 -8.70
N LEU A 296 16.71 -4.99 -7.67
CA LEU A 296 15.93 -6.18 -7.37
C LEU A 296 14.44 -5.99 -7.70
N THR A 297 13.95 -4.76 -7.67
CA THR A 297 12.54 -4.44 -7.92
C THR A 297 12.41 -3.16 -8.73
N LEU A 298 11.43 -3.13 -9.63
CA LEU A 298 11.06 -1.99 -10.44
C LEU A 298 9.54 -1.88 -10.47
N GLU A 299 9.03 -0.81 -9.91
CA GLU A 299 7.62 -0.48 -9.81
C GLU A 299 7.23 0.51 -10.88
N ASP A 300 6.04 0.33 -11.45
CA ASP A 300 5.39 1.15 -12.47
C ASP A 300 6.34 1.65 -13.58
N GLY A 301 7.06 0.69 -14.17
CA GLY A 301 8.03 0.95 -15.24
C GLY A 301 7.44 1.39 -16.57
N CYS A 302 6.12 1.29 -16.75
CA CYS A 302 5.38 1.80 -17.90
C CYS A 302 4.09 2.48 -17.43
N ASP A 303 3.51 3.33 -18.30
CA ASP A 303 2.20 3.95 -18.06
C ASP A 303 1.13 2.91 -17.70
N GLU A 304 0.21 3.25 -16.79
CA GLU A 304 -0.86 2.36 -16.28
C GLU A 304 -1.78 1.81 -17.37
N GLY A 305 -1.89 2.51 -18.50
CA GLY A 305 -2.65 2.11 -19.69
C GLY A 305 -1.82 1.35 -20.74
N ASP A 306 -0.50 1.35 -20.65
CA ASP A 306 0.38 0.80 -21.68
C ASP A 306 0.71 -0.69 -21.50
N TRP A 307 -0.33 -1.51 -21.49
CA TRP A 307 -0.23 -2.96 -21.32
C TRP A 307 0.70 -3.66 -22.31
N LYS A 308 0.84 -3.10 -23.50
CA LYS A 308 1.72 -3.64 -24.54
C LYS A 308 3.19 -3.57 -24.11
N HIS A 309 3.64 -2.43 -23.60
CA HIS A 309 5.04 -2.28 -23.20
C HIS A 309 5.28 -2.86 -21.80
N TRP A 310 4.28 -2.92 -20.94
CA TRP A 310 4.33 -3.73 -19.72
C TRP A 310 4.62 -5.21 -20.02
N LYS A 311 3.96 -5.78 -21.03
CA LYS A 311 4.23 -7.17 -21.45
C LYS A 311 5.65 -7.34 -22.01
N LEU A 312 6.14 -6.35 -22.77
CA LEU A 312 7.52 -6.35 -23.27
C LEU A 312 8.53 -6.28 -22.12
N LEU A 313 8.29 -5.38 -21.14
CA LEU A 313 9.10 -5.24 -19.93
C LEU A 313 9.15 -6.55 -19.13
N THR A 314 8.00 -7.19 -18.97
CA THR A 314 7.89 -8.47 -18.25
C THR A 314 8.68 -9.57 -18.96
N GLY A 315 8.56 -9.67 -20.28
CA GLY A 315 9.35 -10.64 -21.06
C GLY A 315 10.86 -10.39 -21.01
N ARG A 316 11.29 -9.13 -20.83
CA ARG A 316 12.71 -8.75 -20.81
C ARG A 316 13.36 -8.93 -19.44
N LEU A 317 12.65 -8.61 -18.36
CA LEU A 317 13.20 -8.49 -17.00
C LEU A 317 12.50 -9.37 -15.95
N GLY A 318 11.32 -9.91 -16.22
CA GLY A 318 10.49 -10.57 -15.21
C GLY A 318 11.09 -11.84 -14.60
N GLU A 319 12.05 -12.49 -15.28
CA GLU A 319 12.81 -13.63 -14.71
C GLU A 319 13.98 -13.18 -13.82
N LYS A 320 14.38 -11.91 -13.90
CA LYS A 320 15.56 -11.37 -13.21
C LYS A 320 15.21 -10.57 -11.96
N ILE A 321 14.14 -9.78 -12.05
CA ILE A 321 13.73 -8.85 -10.99
C ILE A 321 12.22 -8.89 -10.75
N GLN A 322 11.79 -8.34 -9.62
CA GLN A 322 10.38 -8.03 -9.38
C GLN A 322 9.94 -6.86 -10.26
N LEU A 323 8.83 -7.04 -10.99
CA LEU A 323 8.13 -5.99 -11.71
C LEU A 323 6.78 -5.78 -11.03
N VAL A 324 6.66 -4.64 -10.37
CA VAL A 324 5.55 -4.33 -9.47
C VAL A 324 4.55 -3.41 -10.16
N GLY A 325 3.28 -3.78 -10.14
CA GLY A 325 2.20 -2.88 -10.56
C GLY A 325 1.55 -2.24 -9.33
N ASP A 326 1.69 -0.91 -9.21
CA ASP A 326 0.93 -0.06 -8.31
C ASP A 326 -0.26 0.55 -9.06
N ASP A 327 -0.06 1.61 -9.82
CA ASP A 327 -1.09 2.24 -10.66
C ASP A 327 -1.63 1.29 -11.73
N LEU A 328 -0.80 0.35 -12.19
CA LEU A 328 -1.22 -0.70 -13.12
C LEU A 328 -2.37 -1.54 -12.58
N PHE A 329 -2.32 -1.95 -11.32
CA PHE A 329 -3.27 -2.89 -10.70
C PHE A 329 -4.22 -2.25 -9.68
N VAL A 330 -3.83 -1.15 -9.06
CA VAL A 330 -4.59 -0.40 -8.03
C VAL A 330 -5.22 -1.32 -6.96
N THR A 331 -4.49 -2.36 -6.55
CA THR A 331 -4.96 -3.39 -5.60
C THR A 331 -6.26 -4.10 -6.05
N ASN A 332 -6.67 -3.95 -7.31
CA ASN A 332 -7.93 -4.45 -7.84
C ASN A 332 -7.81 -5.91 -8.32
N PRO A 333 -8.55 -6.88 -7.71
CA PRO A 333 -8.49 -8.29 -8.11
C PRO A 333 -8.87 -8.55 -9.57
N GLN A 334 -9.77 -7.75 -10.15
CA GLN A 334 -10.21 -7.93 -11.55
C GLN A 334 -9.11 -7.52 -12.53
N ILE A 335 -8.43 -6.39 -12.23
CA ILE A 335 -7.32 -5.90 -13.05
C ILE A 335 -6.10 -6.83 -12.89
N LEU A 336 -5.81 -7.27 -11.66
CA LEU A 336 -4.77 -8.27 -11.40
C LEU A 336 -5.03 -9.58 -12.16
N ALA A 337 -6.27 -10.08 -12.17
CA ALA A 337 -6.64 -11.28 -12.92
C ALA A 337 -6.38 -11.12 -14.44
N ARG A 338 -6.57 -9.92 -14.99
CA ARG A 338 -6.16 -9.61 -16.36
C ARG A 338 -4.64 -9.68 -16.51
N GLY A 339 -3.88 -9.05 -15.62
CA GLY A 339 -2.41 -9.07 -15.66
C GLY A 339 -1.85 -10.49 -15.64
N ILE A 340 -2.38 -11.33 -14.76
CA ILE A 340 -2.00 -12.75 -14.66
C ILE A 340 -2.28 -13.49 -15.99
N ARG A 341 -3.47 -13.32 -16.57
CA ARG A 341 -3.81 -13.97 -17.85
C ARG A 341 -2.94 -13.52 -19.02
N GLU A 342 -2.56 -12.23 -19.03
CA GLU A 342 -1.75 -11.65 -20.12
C GLU A 342 -0.24 -11.80 -19.90
N GLY A 343 0.20 -12.25 -18.71
CA GLY A 343 1.60 -12.38 -18.33
C GLY A 343 2.30 -11.01 -18.21
N VAL A 344 1.65 -10.10 -17.48
CA VAL A 344 2.09 -8.70 -17.26
C VAL A 344 2.45 -8.49 -15.82
N ALA A 345 3.66 -7.98 -15.55
CA ALA A 345 4.29 -7.88 -14.23
C ALA A 345 4.51 -9.26 -13.57
N ASN A 346 5.00 -9.31 -12.33
CA ASN A 346 5.12 -10.51 -11.50
C ASN A 346 4.95 -10.21 -10.01
N ALA A 347 4.57 -8.97 -9.68
CA ALA A 347 4.25 -8.53 -8.34
C ALA A 347 3.18 -7.44 -8.37
N ILE A 348 2.45 -7.28 -7.28
CA ILE A 348 1.46 -6.24 -7.06
C ILE A 348 1.79 -5.45 -5.80
N LEU A 349 1.64 -4.13 -5.83
CA LEU A 349 1.62 -3.31 -4.63
C LEU A 349 0.23 -3.33 -4.00
N ILE A 350 0.18 -3.45 -2.70
CA ILE A 350 -1.07 -3.55 -1.94
C ILE A 350 -1.30 -2.28 -1.14
N LYS A 351 -2.37 -1.58 -1.47
CA LYS A 351 -2.85 -0.36 -0.82
C LYS A 351 -4.35 -0.47 -0.57
N LEU A 352 -4.76 -0.67 0.68
CA LEU A 352 -6.16 -0.92 1.02
C LEU A 352 -7.12 0.17 0.51
N ASN A 353 -6.68 1.42 0.54
CA ASN A 353 -7.50 2.55 0.12
C ASN A 353 -7.76 2.61 -1.40
N GLN A 354 -6.92 1.98 -2.22
CA GLN A 354 -7.12 1.93 -3.67
C GLN A 354 -8.32 1.08 -4.09
N ILE A 355 -8.70 0.11 -3.25
CA ILE A 355 -9.83 -0.81 -3.52
C ILE A 355 -10.99 -0.63 -2.54
N GLY A 356 -10.72 -0.33 -1.26
CA GLY A 356 -11.70 0.16 -0.29
C GLY A 356 -12.33 -0.87 0.62
N THR A 357 -11.93 -2.15 0.62
CA THR A 357 -12.32 -3.15 1.63
C THR A 357 -11.19 -4.09 2.00
N VAL A 358 -11.23 -4.65 3.22
CA VAL A 358 -10.30 -5.70 3.66
C VAL A 358 -10.47 -6.96 2.82
N THR A 359 -11.70 -7.34 2.52
CA THR A 359 -12.00 -8.56 1.74
C THR A 359 -11.43 -8.50 0.32
N GLU A 360 -11.64 -7.41 -0.41
CA GLU A 360 -11.08 -7.27 -1.77
C GLU A 360 -9.54 -7.23 -1.74
N THR A 361 -8.96 -6.55 -0.74
CA THR A 361 -7.51 -6.52 -0.54
C THR A 361 -6.93 -7.92 -0.32
N LEU A 362 -7.53 -8.71 0.58
CA LEU A 362 -7.09 -10.08 0.84
C LEU A 362 -7.30 -10.99 -0.39
N ARG A 363 -8.38 -10.80 -1.17
CA ARG A 363 -8.59 -11.49 -2.46
C ARG A 363 -7.46 -11.19 -3.46
N ALA A 364 -7.00 -9.93 -3.55
CA ALA A 364 -5.87 -9.56 -4.41
C ALA A 364 -4.57 -10.24 -3.97
N VAL A 365 -4.25 -10.24 -2.68
CA VAL A 365 -3.07 -10.91 -2.11
C VAL A 365 -3.10 -12.42 -2.37
N ASP A 366 -4.22 -13.09 -2.09
CA ASP A 366 -4.39 -14.53 -2.30
C ASP A 366 -4.29 -14.90 -3.78
N MET A 367 -4.91 -14.11 -4.66
CA MET A 367 -4.82 -14.29 -6.12
C MET A 367 -3.38 -14.15 -6.62
N ALA A 368 -2.65 -13.11 -6.16
CA ALA A 368 -1.25 -12.90 -6.49
C ALA A 368 -0.41 -14.13 -6.11
N HIS A 369 -0.51 -14.59 -4.87
CA HIS A 369 0.25 -15.74 -4.38
C HIS A 369 -0.07 -17.03 -5.13
N LYS A 370 -1.36 -17.31 -5.42
CA LYS A 370 -1.78 -18.49 -6.20
C LYS A 370 -1.25 -18.49 -7.63
N ALA A 371 -1.03 -17.32 -8.19
CA ALA A 371 -0.45 -17.16 -9.53
C ALA A 371 1.07 -17.10 -9.56
N GLY A 372 1.75 -17.19 -8.40
CA GLY A 372 3.21 -17.06 -8.29
C GLY A 372 3.72 -15.60 -8.30
N TYR A 373 2.79 -14.63 -8.24
CA TYR A 373 3.13 -13.21 -8.05
C TYR A 373 3.51 -12.93 -6.60
N ARG A 374 4.30 -11.89 -6.39
CA ARG A 374 4.57 -11.37 -5.06
C ARG A 374 3.58 -10.27 -4.70
N ALA A 375 3.26 -10.14 -3.41
CA ALA A 375 2.49 -9.03 -2.86
C ALA A 375 3.43 -8.18 -2.00
N ILE A 376 3.51 -6.89 -2.28
CA ILE A 376 4.29 -5.91 -1.54
C ILE A 376 3.32 -5.01 -0.80
N ILE A 377 3.42 -4.95 0.51
CA ILE A 377 2.52 -4.14 1.33
C ILE A 377 3.09 -2.74 1.46
N SER A 378 2.37 -1.76 0.92
CA SER A 378 2.76 -0.35 0.98
C SER A 378 2.37 0.28 2.30
N HIS A 379 3.19 1.24 2.76
CA HIS A 379 2.77 2.19 3.78
C HIS A 379 1.72 3.15 3.22
N ARG A 380 0.90 3.73 4.10
CA ARG A 380 0.00 4.84 3.76
C ARG A 380 -0.04 5.83 4.92
N SER A 381 -0.45 7.07 4.64
CA SER A 381 -0.64 8.10 5.67
C SER A 381 -1.88 7.79 6.51
N GLY A 382 -1.77 7.79 7.83
CA GLY A 382 -2.88 7.62 8.77
C GLY A 382 -3.10 6.20 9.31
N GLU A 383 -2.29 5.25 8.96
CA GLU A 383 -2.48 3.83 9.29
C GLU A 383 -1.71 3.33 10.53
N THR A 384 -1.06 4.18 11.28
CA THR A 384 -0.32 3.82 12.50
C THR A 384 -1.12 4.00 13.77
#